data_573cbbedaa370e6116031a2947281fc0
#
_entry.id   573cbbedaa370e6116031a2947281fc0
#
_cell.length_a   1.000
_cell.length_b   1.000
_cell.length_c   1.000
_cell.angle_alpha   90.00
_cell.angle_beta   90.00
_cell.angle_gamma   90.00
#
_symmetry.space_group_name_H-M   'P 1'
#
loop_
_entity.id
_entity.type
_entity.pdbx_description
1 polymer ?
#
loop_
_entity_poly.entity_id
_entity_poly.type
_entity_poly.pdbx_seq_one_letter_code
_entity_poly.pdbx_strand_id
1 'polypeptide(L)'
;MTNKNDNSNSKYRNFYVLGDSLSDNGAIIGILNNLSFAKSVKFDDPFYQGGSFSNGPTAVEYIAKYLDLDEFKPGWSYSFFGRCHEQQGQNYAVSYATASEIFDPIFSYFFNKFRLANQLDAVIKHHPDIGKEDLFCIIIGGNDVMVATAYDDTKAEEVLEQAVSEICNALKVLNEHGVKHVVVANAPEVGLIPAFNRDEEARELATKLTGSFNAKLAKGLDYMKKSTNLEIKAFDLNSKMRSIFSEYKSKGLNCQDACTSNIADQVGRFKENIKILLKLIFKGELDVHYNPGCSKETLKDYFFFDYFHPTAELHHEVGNEVYELI
;
A
#
# COMPACT_ATOMS: atom_id res chain seq x y z
N MET A 1 39.37 -0.29 -0.18
CA MET A 1 39.11 -0.49 1.24
C MET A 1 38.57 0.83 1.77
N THR A 2 37.26 1.04 1.71
CA THR A 2 36.62 2.23 2.25
C THR A 2 35.91 1.80 3.53
N ASN A 3 36.40 2.35 4.66
CA ASN A 3 35.76 2.17 5.96
C ASN A 3 34.29 2.60 5.89
N LYS A 4 33.38 1.64 5.95
CA LYS A 4 32.00 1.92 6.38
C LYS A 4 32.14 2.36 7.84
N ASN A 5 31.76 3.59 8.12
CA ASN A 5 31.54 4.05 9.49
C ASN A 5 30.35 3.24 10.05
N ASP A 6 30.66 2.26 10.89
CA ASP A 6 29.70 1.54 11.77
C ASP A 6 29.26 2.50 12.89
N ASN A 7 28.43 3.46 12.57
CA ASN A 7 27.77 4.34 13.52
C ASN A 7 26.26 4.44 13.21
N SER A 8 25.62 3.34 12.85
CA SER A 8 24.15 3.32 12.86
C SER A 8 23.69 2.84 14.25
N ASN A 9 23.17 3.75 15.05
CA ASN A 9 22.41 3.48 16.29
C ASN A 9 21.04 2.82 15.97
N SER A 10 20.86 2.34 14.74
CA SER A 10 19.60 1.75 14.30
C SER A 10 19.38 0.41 15.00
N LYS A 11 18.20 0.25 15.60
CA LYS A 11 17.74 -0.99 16.24
C LYS A 11 17.69 -2.18 15.27
N TYR A 12 17.50 -1.90 13.98
CA TYR A 12 17.36 -2.89 12.93
C TYR A 12 18.43 -2.68 11.85
N ARG A 13 18.91 -3.78 11.25
CA ARG A 13 19.89 -3.75 10.16
C ARG A 13 19.27 -3.23 8.86
N ASN A 14 18.08 -3.74 8.52
CA ASN A 14 17.31 -3.33 7.35
C ASN A 14 15.81 -3.23 7.70
N PHE A 15 15.10 -2.45 6.88
CA PHE A 15 13.65 -2.31 6.95
C PHE A 15 13.04 -2.67 5.59
N TYR A 16 12.34 -3.79 5.52
CA TYR A 16 11.68 -4.26 4.31
C TYR A 16 10.18 -4.03 4.38
N VAL A 17 9.59 -3.59 3.27
CA VAL A 17 8.16 -3.30 3.18
C VAL A 17 7.51 -4.12 2.08
N LEU A 18 6.39 -4.76 2.41
CA LEU A 18 5.47 -5.44 1.51
C LEU A 18 4.11 -4.75 1.62
N GLY A 19 3.46 -4.47 0.49
CA GLY A 19 2.20 -3.75 0.57
C GLY A 19 1.64 -3.28 -0.76
N ASP A 20 0.76 -2.32 -0.65
CA ASP A 20 0.05 -1.70 -1.76
C ASP A 20 0.39 -0.21 -1.92
N SER A 21 -0.54 0.59 -2.50
CA SER A 21 -0.36 2.02 -2.74
C SER A 21 -0.17 2.87 -1.49
N LEU A 22 -0.58 2.40 -0.31
CA LEU A 22 -0.32 3.10 0.95
C LEU A 22 1.16 3.07 1.35
N SER A 23 1.94 2.22 0.70
CA SER A 23 3.37 2.03 0.98
C SER A 23 4.27 2.18 -0.25
N ASP A 24 3.70 2.21 -1.47
CA ASP A 24 4.46 2.35 -2.72
C ASP A 24 5.12 3.73 -2.80
N ASN A 25 6.44 3.77 -2.98
CA ASN A 25 7.22 5.00 -3.11
C ASN A 25 7.93 5.09 -4.47
N GLY A 26 7.30 4.55 -5.53
CA GLY A 26 7.77 4.68 -6.91
C GLY A 26 7.89 3.37 -7.69
N ALA A 27 7.53 2.21 -7.11
CA ALA A 27 7.54 0.94 -7.82
C ALA A 27 6.61 0.97 -9.03
N ILE A 28 5.38 1.46 -8.87
CA ILE A 28 4.40 1.56 -9.97
C ILE A 28 4.90 2.48 -11.10
N ILE A 29 5.60 3.57 -10.77
CA ILE A 29 6.19 4.46 -11.78
C ILE A 29 7.27 3.74 -12.56
N GLY A 30 8.13 3.00 -11.88
CA GLY A 30 9.15 2.16 -12.52
C GLY A 30 8.54 1.15 -13.49
N ILE A 31 7.44 0.51 -13.10
CA ILE A 31 6.67 -0.42 -13.93
C ILE A 31 6.09 0.27 -15.15
N LEU A 32 5.42 1.40 -14.96
CA LEU A 32 4.81 2.18 -16.05
C LEU A 32 5.87 2.69 -17.04
N ASN A 33 7.03 3.12 -16.54
CA ASN A 33 8.15 3.55 -17.37
C ASN A 33 8.71 2.40 -18.21
N ASN A 34 8.73 1.18 -17.68
CA ASN A 34 9.17 0.00 -18.42
C ASN A 34 8.12 -0.47 -19.46
N LEU A 35 6.85 -0.12 -19.28
CA LEU A 35 5.75 -0.41 -20.21
C LEU A 35 5.56 0.69 -21.26
N SER A 36 6.00 1.91 -20.98
CA SER A 36 5.81 3.06 -21.87
C SER A 36 6.82 3.06 -23.02
N PHE A 37 6.31 3.04 -24.24
CA PHE A 37 7.14 3.18 -25.47
C PHE A 37 7.44 4.65 -25.82
N ALA A 38 6.79 5.62 -25.15
CA ALA A 38 6.78 7.00 -25.64
C ALA A 38 7.53 8.00 -24.78
N LYS A 39 7.38 7.97 -23.47
CA LYS A 39 8.03 8.94 -22.54
C LYS A 39 8.11 8.38 -21.13
N SER A 40 9.03 8.91 -20.34
CA SER A 40 9.13 8.65 -18.91
C SER A 40 7.85 9.14 -18.21
N VAL A 41 7.12 8.23 -17.58
CA VAL A 41 6.00 8.57 -16.69
C VAL A 41 6.57 9.22 -15.45
N LYS A 42 6.03 10.36 -15.06
CA LYS A 42 6.39 11.08 -13.85
C LYS A 42 5.11 11.46 -13.12
N PHE A 43 5.20 11.47 -11.83
CA PHE A 43 4.20 12.13 -11.00
C PHE A 43 4.56 13.62 -10.89
N ASP A 44 3.74 14.45 -11.52
CA ASP A 44 3.87 15.90 -11.43
C ASP A 44 2.92 16.44 -10.34
N ASP A 45 3.11 17.73 -9.94
CA ASP A 45 2.22 18.42 -9.01
C ASP A 45 0.75 18.22 -9.44
N PRO A 46 -0.17 17.79 -8.55
CA PRO A 46 -0.06 17.77 -7.09
C PRO A 46 0.52 16.49 -6.47
N PHE A 47 0.89 15.47 -7.24
CA PHE A 47 1.51 14.28 -6.67
C PHE A 47 2.89 14.57 -6.07
N TYR A 48 3.21 13.78 -5.06
CA TYR A 48 4.56 13.77 -4.50
C TYR A 48 5.57 13.21 -5.52
N GLN A 49 6.61 13.97 -5.80
CA GLN A 49 7.64 13.60 -6.78
C GLN A 49 8.45 12.36 -6.40
N GLY A 50 8.35 11.91 -5.14
CA GLY A 50 8.89 10.63 -4.68
C GLY A 50 8.16 9.40 -5.23
N GLY A 51 6.98 9.59 -5.84
CA GLY A 51 6.28 8.52 -6.56
C GLY A 51 5.13 7.86 -5.79
N SER A 52 4.67 8.43 -4.68
CA SER A 52 3.49 7.96 -3.95
C SER A 52 2.19 8.54 -4.50
N PHE A 53 1.08 7.81 -4.31
CA PHE A 53 -0.29 8.31 -4.57
C PHE A 53 -0.76 9.21 -3.41
N SER A 54 0.00 10.26 -3.13
CA SER A 54 -0.30 11.27 -2.11
C SER A 54 0.41 12.57 -2.48
N ASN A 55 0.21 13.61 -1.69
CA ASN A 55 0.95 14.88 -1.79
C ASN A 55 2.24 14.93 -0.95
N GLY A 56 2.70 13.80 -0.45
CA GLY A 56 3.92 13.69 0.35
C GLY A 56 4.39 12.25 0.54
N PRO A 57 5.41 12.03 1.38
CA PRO A 57 5.92 10.70 1.66
C PRO A 57 4.86 9.77 2.25
N THR A 58 4.99 8.49 1.98
CA THR A 58 4.18 7.44 2.63
C THR A 58 4.59 7.22 4.09
N ALA A 59 3.74 6.54 4.87
CA ALA A 59 4.03 6.21 6.27
C ALA A 59 5.33 5.42 6.41
N VAL A 60 5.62 4.51 5.49
CA VAL A 60 6.84 3.69 5.53
C VAL A 60 8.11 4.48 5.22
N GLU A 61 8.01 5.56 4.43
CA GLU A 61 9.13 6.48 4.21
C GLU A 61 9.44 7.28 5.48
N TYR A 62 8.43 7.69 6.25
CA TYR A 62 8.65 8.30 7.57
C TYR A 62 9.31 7.32 8.54
N ILE A 63 8.85 6.06 8.60
CA ILE A 63 9.47 5.02 9.43
C ILE A 63 10.94 4.81 9.02
N ALA A 64 11.23 4.67 7.74
CA ALA A 64 12.59 4.52 7.24
C ALA A 64 13.50 5.69 7.65
N LYS A 65 12.98 6.92 7.55
CA LYS A 65 13.71 8.12 7.99
C LYS A 65 13.99 8.11 9.49
N TYR A 66 13.04 7.69 10.33
CA TYR A 66 13.23 7.60 11.78
C TYR A 66 14.20 6.47 12.18
N LEU A 67 14.36 5.46 11.32
CA LEU A 67 15.34 4.40 11.47
C LEU A 67 16.72 4.76 10.91
N ASP A 68 16.94 6.01 10.47
CA ASP A 68 18.18 6.50 9.84
C ASP A 68 18.58 5.71 8.56
N LEU A 69 17.56 5.28 7.79
CA LEU A 69 17.76 4.56 6.53
C LEU A 69 17.65 5.53 5.33
N ASP A 70 18.79 6.14 4.98
CA ASP A 70 18.87 7.22 3.97
C ASP A 70 18.53 6.80 2.53
N GLU A 71 18.58 5.51 2.20
CA GLU A 71 18.38 5.00 0.84
C GLU A 71 17.17 4.08 0.71
N PHE A 72 16.06 4.42 1.38
CA PHE A 72 14.83 3.66 1.27
C PHE A 72 14.18 3.85 -0.10
N LYS A 73 14.31 2.85 -0.98
CA LYS A 73 13.89 2.88 -2.38
C LYS A 73 13.03 1.67 -2.73
N PRO A 74 12.29 1.72 -3.88
CA PRO A 74 11.66 0.53 -4.43
C PRO A 74 12.66 -0.62 -4.59
N GLY A 75 12.26 -1.81 -4.14
CA GLY A 75 13.15 -2.99 -4.14
C GLY A 75 13.23 -3.68 -5.48
N TRP A 76 12.21 -3.51 -6.30
CA TRP A 76 12.13 -4.14 -7.60
C TRP A 76 11.35 -3.28 -8.59
N SER A 77 11.62 -3.51 -9.90
CA SER A 77 10.80 -3.02 -10.98
C SER A 77 10.44 -4.15 -11.92
N TYR A 78 9.23 -4.15 -12.44
CA TYR A 78 8.80 -5.08 -13.47
C TYR A 78 9.18 -4.58 -14.85
N SER A 79 9.63 -5.50 -15.73
CA SER A 79 9.58 -5.29 -17.15
C SER A 79 8.41 -6.04 -17.76
N PHE A 80 7.88 -5.59 -18.89
CA PHE A 80 6.81 -6.23 -19.65
C PHE A 80 7.09 -7.73 -19.94
N PHE A 81 8.35 -8.11 -20.07
CA PHE A 81 8.81 -9.47 -20.33
C PHE A 81 9.08 -10.30 -19.07
N GLY A 82 8.61 -9.87 -17.91
CA GLY A 82 8.80 -10.60 -16.65
C GLY A 82 10.21 -10.57 -16.08
N ARG A 83 11.07 -9.68 -16.60
CA ARG A 83 12.40 -9.46 -16.02
C ARG A 83 12.28 -8.42 -14.91
N CYS A 84 12.51 -8.85 -13.67
CA CYS A 84 12.79 -7.91 -12.61
C CYS A 84 14.13 -7.25 -12.87
N HIS A 85 14.17 -5.94 -12.97
CA HIS A 85 15.41 -5.21 -12.88
C HIS A 85 15.75 -5.04 -11.39
N GLU A 86 16.95 -5.43 -11.01
CA GLU A 86 17.47 -5.28 -9.66
C GLU A 86 17.53 -3.79 -9.32
N GLN A 87 16.56 -3.32 -8.56
CA GLN A 87 16.73 -2.12 -7.78
C GLN A 87 17.11 -2.59 -6.38
N GLN A 88 18.23 -2.10 -5.86
CA GLN A 88 18.75 -2.53 -4.56
C GLN A 88 18.00 -1.85 -3.39
N GLY A 89 16.70 -1.69 -3.51
CA GLY A 89 15.88 -1.08 -2.48
C GLY A 89 15.21 -2.11 -1.55
N GLN A 90 14.57 -1.63 -0.53
CA GLN A 90 13.93 -2.43 0.51
C GLN A 90 12.39 -2.36 0.48
N ASN A 91 11.81 -1.44 -0.31
CA ASN A 91 10.37 -1.29 -0.42
C ASN A 91 9.82 -2.09 -1.62
N TYR A 92 9.16 -3.20 -1.32
CA TYR A 92 8.58 -4.10 -2.34
C TYR A 92 7.08 -3.86 -2.54
N ALA A 93 6.49 -2.89 -1.84
CA ALA A 93 5.10 -2.50 -2.04
C ALA A 93 4.88 -1.98 -3.46
N VAL A 94 3.74 -2.35 -4.05
CA VAL A 94 3.34 -1.92 -5.39
C VAL A 94 1.88 -1.49 -5.35
N SER A 95 1.59 -0.33 -5.91
CA SER A 95 0.21 0.16 -6.02
C SER A 95 -0.70 -0.84 -6.73
N TYR A 96 -1.95 -0.94 -6.29
CA TYR A 96 -2.97 -1.92 -6.70
C TYR A 96 -2.71 -3.37 -6.27
N ALA A 97 -1.61 -3.66 -5.55
CA ALA A 97 -1.35 -5.01 -5.07
C ALA A 97 -2.45 -5.50 -4.11
N THR A 98 -2.78 -6.79 -4.23
CA THR A 98 -3.63 -7.53 -3.31
C THR A 98 -2.82 -8.61 -2.60
N ALA A 99 -3.28 -9.06 -1.45
CA ALA A 99 -2.76 -10.28 -0.85
C ALA A 99 -3.31 -11.50 -1.57
N SER A 100 -4.62 -11.51 -1.89
CA SER A 100 -5.30 -12.57 -2.63
C SER A 100 -4.97 -12.55 -4.12
N GLU A 101 -5.36 -13.60 -4.82
CA GLU A 101 -5.34 -13.67 -6.28
C GLU A 101 -6.58 -12.98 -6.86
N ILE A 102 -6.37 -12.14 -7.88
CA ILE A 102 -7.45 -11.50 -8.63
C ILE A 102 -7.92 -12.47 -9.72
N PHE A 103 -9.21 -12.75 -9.77
CA PHE A 103 -9.80 -13.73 -10.70
C PHE A 103 -10.27 -13.12 -12.04
N ASP A 104 -10.31 -11.79 -12.16
CA ASP A 104 -10.67 -11.15 -13.42
C ASP A 104 -9.61 -11.44 -14.50
N PRO A 105 -10.00 -11.97 -15.70
CA PRO A 105 -9.04 -12.43 -16.70
C PRO A 105 -8.09 -11.35 -17.24
N ILE A 106 -8.50 -10.09 -17.21
CA ILE A 106 -7.72 -8.98 -17.76
C ILE A 106 -6.80 -8.42 -16.70
N PHE A 107 -7.34 -8.21 -15.49
CA PHE A 107 -6.59 -7.63 -14.38
C PHE A 107 -5.63 -8.63 -13.74
N SER A 108 -6.01 -9.92 -13.67
CA SER A 108 -5.16 -10.97 -13.12
C SER A 108 -3.81 -11.05 -13.83
N TYR A 109 -3.79 -10.91 -15.14
CA TYR A 109 -2.55 -10.96 -15.91
C TYR A 109 -1.52 -9.88 -15.50
N PHE A 110 -2.01 -8.67 -15.16
CA PHE A 110 -1.13 -7.56 -14.77
C PHE A 110 -0.90 -7.51 -13.27
N PHE A 111 -1.96 -7.57 -12.47
CA PHE A 111 -1.88 -7.25 -11.05
C PHE A 111 -1.49 -8.44 -10.17
N ASN A 112 -1.80 -9.69 -10.55
CA ASN A 112 -1.32 -10.86 -9.81
C ASN A 112 0.21 -10.99 -9.79
N LYS A 113 0.91 -10.30 -10.69
CA LYS A 113 2.39 -10.24 -10.67
C LYS A 113 2.95 -9.45 -9.50
N PHE A 114 2.13 -8.59 -8.89
CA PHE A 114 2.52 -7.69 -7.81
C PHE A 114 1.91 -8.07 -6.46
N ARG A 115 1.13 -9.17 -6.41
CA ARG A 115 0.52 -9.62 -5.17
C ARG A 115 1.57 -9.95 -4.10
N LEU A 116 1.12 -9.97 -2.85
CA LEU A 116 1.98 -10.15 -1.68
C LEU A 116 2.98 -11.30 -1.81
N ALA A 117 2.53 -12.47 -2.31
CA ALA A 117 3.41 -13.64 -2.48
C ALA A 117 4.60 -13.35 -3.40
N ASN A 118 4.36 -12.64 -4.52
CA ASN A 118 5.43 -12.31 -5.46
C ASN A 118 6.36 -11.20 -4.94
N GLN A 119 5.85 -10.28 -4.12
CA GLN A 119 6.69 -9.29 -3.42
C GLN A 119 7.63 -10.00 -2.46
N LEU A 120 7.13 -10.96 -1.68
CA LEU A 120 7.92 -11.75 -0.75
C LEU A 120 8.99 -12.58 -1.47
N ASP A 121 8.62 -13.29 -2.55
CA ASP A 121 9.57 -14.06 -3.37
C ASP A 121 10.70 -13.17 -3.91
N ALA A 122 10.37 -11.94 -4.33
CA ALA A 122 11.35 -10.99 -4.80
C ALA A 122 12.30 -10.52 -3.70
N VAL A 123 11.78 -10.22 -2.49
CA VAL A 123 12.62 -9.89 -1.31
C VAL A 123 13.61 -11.01 -1.03
N ILE A 124 13.12 -12.24 -0.88
CA ILE A 124 13.96 -13.39 -0.54
C ILE A 124 15.04 -13.62 -1.59
N LYS A 125 14.68 -13.46 -2.87
CA LYS A 125 15.63 -13.62 -3.97
C LYS A 125 16.72 -12.54 -3.99
N HIS A 126 16.34 -11.29 -3.72
CA HIS A 126 17.26 -10.15 -3.78
C HIS A 126 18.09 -9.99 -2.51
N HIS A 127 17.57 -10.44 -1.38
CA HIS A 127 18.19 -10.32 -0.06
C HIS A 127 18.24 -11.70 0.63
N PRO A 128 19.09 -12.62 0.15
CA PRO A 128 19.15 -13.99 0.68
C PRO A 128 19.66 -14.06 2.14
N ASP A 129 20.17 -12.95 2.68
CA ASP A 129 20.71 -12.80 4.04
C ASP A 129 19.72 -12.20 5.03
N ILE A 130 18.41 -12.07 4.65
CA ILE A 130 17.38 -11.62 5.60
C ILE A 130 17.37 -12.50 6.85
N GLY A 131 17.05 -11.90 8.01
CA GLY A 131 17.07 -12.65 9.26
C GLY A 131 16.62 -11.84 10.48
N LYS A 132 17.09 -12.26 11.64
CA LYS A 132 16.61 -11.80 12.95
C LYS A 132 16.81 -10.30 13.24
N GLU A 133 17.73 -9.66 12.54
CA GLU A 133 18.08 -8.25 12.74
C GLU A 133 17.31 -7.33 11.78
N ASP A 134 16.50 -7.89 10.92
CA ASP A 134 15.73 -7.14 9.94
C ASP A 134 14.30 -6.93 10.41
N LEU A 135 13.75 -5.75 10.11
CA LEU A 135 12.35 -5.40 10.35
C LEU A 135 11.56 -5.54 9.05
N PHE A 136 10.43 -6.23 9.11
CA PHE A 136 9.45 -6.26 8.03
C PHE A 136 8.20 -5.47 8.40
N CYS A 137 7.62 -4.78 7.42
CA CYS A 137 6.32 -4.12 7.55
C CYS A 137 5.41 -4.59 6.42
N ILE A 138 4.21 -5.07 6.77
CA ILE A 138 3.20 -5.56 5.83
C ILE A 138 1.96 -4.68 5.98
N ILE A 139 1.65 -3.87 4.93
CA ILE A 139 0.46 -3.01 4.87
C ILE A 139 -0.27 -3.35 3.58
N ILE A 140 -1.25 -4.27 3.66
CA ILE A 140 -1.99 -4.79 2.51
C ILE A 140 -3.37 -5.30 2.95
N GLY A 141 -4.31 -5.37 2.03
CA GLY A 141 -5.66 -5.89 2.27
C GLY A 141 -6.76 -4.88 1.95
N GLY A 142 -6.45 -3.59 1.86
CA GLY A 142 -7.42 -2.57 1.43
C GLY A 142 -7.94 -2.84 0.02
N ASN A 143 -7.08 -3.21 -0.91
CA ASN A 143 -7.46 -3.59 -2.27
C ASN A 143 -8.26 -4.89 -2.31
N ASP A 144 -7.96 -5.86 -1.44
CA ASP A 144 -8.74 -7.10 -1.32
C ASP A 144 -10.19 -6.81 -0.88
N VAL A 145 -10.37 -5.92 0.09
CA VAL A 145 -11.70 -5.44 0.50
C VAL A 145 -12.42 -4.75 -0.65
N MET A 146 -11.76 -3.86 -1.39
CA MET A 146 -12.34 -3.19 -2.56
C MET A 146 -12.75 -4.19 -3.65
N VAL A 147 -11.90 -5.18 -3.95
CA VAL A 147 -12.22 -6.26 -4.90
C VAL A 147 -13.42 -7.07 -4.43
N ALA A 148 -13.52 -7.36 -3.13
CA ALA A 148 -14.62 -8.12 -2.56
C ALA A 148 -15.98 -7.42 -2.71
N THR A 149 -16.03 -6.08 -2.74
CA THR A 149 -17.29 -5.33 -2.95
C THR A 149 -17.94 -5.59 -4.31
N ALA A 150 -17.21 -6.13 -5.29
CA ALA A 150 -17.73 -6.42 -6.63
C ALA A 150 -18.39 -7.81 -6.75
N TYR A 151 -18.37 -8.61 -5.69
CA TYR A 151 -18.88 -9.98 -5.67
C TYR A 151 -20.08 -10.16 -4.75
N ASP A 152 -20.79 -11.28 -4.90
CA ASP A 152 -21.77 -11.71 -3.90
C ASP A 152 -21.12 -12.06 -2.55
N ASP A 153 -21.93 -12.18 -1.51
CA ASP A 153 -21.45 -12.39 -0.14
C ASP A 153 -20.53 -13.62 -0.01
N THR A 154 -20.83 -14.73 -0.71
CA THR A 154 -20.02 -15.94 -0.63
C THR A 154 -18.64 -15.73 -1.24
N LYS A 155 -18.60 -15.17 -2.45
CA LYS A 155 -17.34 -14.93 -3.16
C LYS A 155 -16.53 -13.82 -2.50
N ALA A 156 -17.18 -12.79 -1.96
CA ALA A 156 -16.54 -11.74 -1.19
C ALA A 156 -15.79 -12.32 0.03
N GLU A 157 -16.46 -13.18 0.81
CA GLU A 157 -15.84 -13.82 1.96
C GLU A 157 -14.67 -14.76 1.57
N GLU A 158 -14.76 -15.49 0.45
CA GLU A 158 -13.65 -16.29 -0.08
C GLU A 158 -12.41 -15.44 -0.41
N VAL A 159 -12.61 -14.26 -1.03
CA VAL A 159 -11.51 -13.32 -1.33
C VAL A 159 -10.84 -12.86 -0.05
N LEU A 160 -11.62 -12.47 0.97
CA LEU A 160 -11.07 -12.01 2.25
C LEU A 160 -10.34 -13.14 3.00
N GLU A 161 -10.86 -14.37 2.96
CA GLU A 161 -10.20 -15.53 3.56
C GLU A 161 -8.88 -15.87 2.88
N GLN A 162 -8.86 -15.83 1.55
CA GLN A 162 -7.64 -16.03 0.79
C GLN A 162 -6.59 -14.94 1.10
N ALA A 163 -6.99 -13.67 1.16
CA ALA A 163 -6.09 -12.57 1.48
C ALA A 163 -5.43 -12.75 2.87
N VAL A 164 -6.22 -13.10 3.89
CA VAL A 164 -5.69 -13.37 5.23
C VAL A 164 -4.78 -14.60 5.23
N SER A 165 -5.13 -15.65 4.49
CA SER A 165 -4.30 -16.84 4.34
C SER A 165 -2.94 -16.51 3.73
N GLU A 166 -2.90 -15.68 2.68
CA GLU A 166 -1.64 -15.25 2.04
C GLU A 166 -0.78 -14.39 2.98
N ILE A 167 -1.38 -13.52 3.80
CA ILE A 167 -0.64 -12.76 4.82
C ILE A 167 -0.03 -13.73 5.86
N CYS A 168 -0.79 -14.71 6.32
CA CYS A 168 -0.27 -15.71 7.26
C CYS A 168 0.82 -16.59 6.61
N ASN A 169 0.69 -16.94 5.33
CA ASN A 169 1.73 -17.66 4.59
C ASN A 169 3.01 -16.81 4.48
N ALA A 170 2.89 -15.51 4.20
CA ALA A 170 4.05 -14.61 4.16
C ALA A 170 4.78 -14.58 5.52
N LEU A 171 4.04 -14.49 6.62
CA LEU A 171 4.61 -14.55 7.97
C LEU A 171 5.32 -15.88 8.24
N LYS A 172 4.73 -17.00 7.81
CA LYS A 172 5.36 -18.33 7.95
C LYS A 172 6.68 -18.39 7.19
N VAL A 173 6.70 -17.95 5.95
CA VAL A 173 7.92 -17.94 5.11
C VAL A 173 8.98 -17.04 5.72
N LEU A 174 8.63 -15.84 6.22
CA LEU A 174 9.58 -14.96 6.92
C LEU A 174 10.17 -15.65 8.16
N ASN A 175 9.35 -16.34 8.95
CA ASN A 175 9.85 -17.13 10.09
C ASN A 175 10.82 -18.24 9.67
N GLU A 176 10.56 -18.92 8.56
CA GLU A 176 11.44 -19.98 8.00
C GLU A 176 12.79 -19.42 7.57
N HIS A 177 12.85 -18.13 7.16
CA HIS A 177 14.09 -17.40 6.83
C HIS A 177 14.75 -16.75 8.06
N GLY A 178 14.26 -17.02 9.27
CA GLY A 178 14.86 -16.54 10.50
C GLY A 178 14.56 -15.09 10.84
N VAL A 179 13.62 -14.45 10.16
CA VAL A 179 13.11 -13.12 10.52
C VAL A 179 12.45 -13.18 11.88
N LYS A 180 12.60 -12.10 12.66
CA LYS A 180 12.05 -12.01 13.98
C LYS A 180 11.02 -10.89 14.14
N HIS A 181 11.27 -9.74 13.55
CA HIS A 181 10.48 -8.52 13.79
C HIS A 181 9.60 -8.21 12.60
N VAL A 182 8.28 -8.21 12.82
CA VAL A 182 7.29 -7.92 11.78
C VAL A 182 6.20 -7.01 12.33
N VAL A 183 5.93 -5.91 11.61
CA VAL A 183 4.72 -5.11 11.79
C VAL A 183 3.70 -5.54 10.75
N VAL A 184 2.45 -5.75 11.14
CA VAL A 184 1.34 -6.00 10.22
C VAL A 184 0.23 -5.01 10.52
N ALA A 185 -0.14 -4.18 9.55
CA ALA A 185 -1.30 -3.30 9.65
C ALA A 185 -2.56 -4.02 9.17
N ASN A 186 -3.69 -3.74 9.82
CA ASN A 186 -4.99 -4.14 9.30
C ASN A 186 -5.45 -3.21 8.16
N ALA A 187 -6.54 -3.57 7.45
CA ALA A 187 -7.08 -2.75 6.38
C ALA A 187 -7.65 -1.43 6.94
N PRO A 188 -7.41 -0.29 6.25
CA PRO A 188 -8.04 0.98 6.59
C PRO A 188 -9.56 0.89 6.43
N GLU A 189 -10.30 1.88 6.92
CA GLU A 189 -11.77 1.91 6.77
C GLU A 189 -12.16 2.27 5.33
N VAL A 190 -12.40 1.24 4.51
CA VAL A 190 -12.69 1.39 3.08
C VAL A 190 -14.04 2.11 2.85
N GLY A 191 -15.01 1.97 3.74
CA GLY A 191 -16.29 2.67 3.63
C GLY A 191 -16.20 4.19 3.81
N LEU A 192 -15.09 4.72 4.34
CA LEU A 192 -14.88 6.16 4.48
C LEU A 192 -14.27 6.81 3.23
N ILE A 193 -13.61 6.05 2.36
CA ILE A 193 -12.92 6.65 1.19
C ILE A 193 -13.92 7.20 0.16
N PRO A 194 -13.57 8.27 -0.56
CA PRO A 194 -14.49 8.95 -1.49
C PRO A 194 -15.09 8.05 -2.57
N ALA A 195 -14.40 6.97 -2.94
CA ALA A 195 -14.91 5.98 -3.90
C ALA A 195 -16.18 5.25 -3.43
N PHE A 196 -16.40 5.15 -2.11
CA PHE A 196 -17.53 4.42 -1.50
C PHE A 196 -18.43 5.28 -0.63
N ASN A 197 -17.96 6.40 -0.09
CA ASN A 197 -18.66 7.15 0.96
C ASN A 197 -19.89 7.95 0.49
N ARG A 198 -20.08 8.11 -0.82
CA ARG A 198 -21.18 8.91 -1.41
C ARG A 198 -22.46 8.12 -1.61
N ASP A 199 -22.38 6.81 -1.74
CA ASP A 199 -23.48 5.87 -1.82
C ASP A 199 -23.59 5.13 -0.49
N GLU A 200 -24.78 5.13 0.14
CA GLU A 200 -24.95 4.55 1.46
C GLU A 200 -24.79 3.03 1.47
N GLU A 201 -25.33 2.36 0.45
CA GLU A 201 -25.24 0.90 0.32
C GLU A 201 -23.79 0.46 0.07
N ALA A 202 -23.08 1.15 -0.84
CA ALA A 202 -21.67 0.91 -1.11
C ALA A 202 -20.80 1.14 0.13
N ARG A 203 -21.05 2.21 0.88
CA ARG A 203 -20.34 2.52 2.12
C ARG A 203 -20.54 1.44 3.19
N GLU A 204 -21.81 1.02 3.40
CA GLU A 204 -22.14 0.00 4.40
C GLU A 204 -21.52 -1.35 4.03
N LEU A 205 -21.60 -1.75 2.76
CA LEU A 205 -20.98 -2.97 2.26
C LEU A 205 -19.45 -2.94 2.47
N ALA A 206 -18.77 -1.87 2.06
CA ALA A 206 -17.33 -1.74 2.22
C ALA A 206 -16.92 -1.75 3.71
N THR A 207 -17.69 -1.09 4.59
CA THR A 207 -17.46 -1.11 6.05
C THR A 207 -17.65 -2.52 6.62
N LYS A 208 -18.71 -3.24 6.22
CA LYS A 208 -18.96 -4.64 6.62
C LYS A 208 -17.80 -5.55 6.24
N LEU A 209 -17.35 -5.46 4.98
CA LEU A 209 -16.25 -6.29 4.47
C LEU A 209 -14.90 -5.93 5.11
N THR A 210 -14.64 -4.63 5.36
CA THR A 210 -13.46 -4.19 6.13
C THR A 210 -13.46 -4.83 7.52
N GLY A 211 -14.60 -4.79 8.22
CA GLY A 211 -14.75 -5.41 9.54
C GLY A 211 -14.51 -6.92 9.50
N SER A 212 -15.05 -7.62 8.48
CA SER A 212 -14.84 -9.07 8.28
C SER A 212 -13.36 -9.39 8.06
N PHE A 213 -12.70 -8.68 7.14
CA PHE A 213 -11.27 -8.85 6.89
C PHE A 213 -10.43 -8.63 8.15
N ASN A 214 -10.63 -7.50 8.85
CA ASN A 214 -9.84 -7.15 10.02
C ASN A 214 -10.03 -8.15 11.17
N ALA A 215 -11.25 -8.66 11.37
CA ALA A 215 -11.53 -9.71 12.35
C ALA A 215 -10.85 -11.05 12.01
N LYS A 216 -10.84 -11.44 10.72
CA LYS A 216 -10.14 -12.65 10.25
C LYS A 216 -8.62 -12.48 10.40
N LEU A 217 -8.08 -11.33 10.00
CA LEU A 217 -6.66 -11.03 10.13
C LEU A 217 -6.18 -11.07 11.59
N ALA A 218 -6.94 -10.47 12.51
CA ALA A 218 -6.62 -10.52 13.94
C ALA A 218 -6.49 -11.97 14.46
N LYS A 219 -7.42 -12.85 14.08
CA LYS A 219 -7.37 -14.29 14.44
C LYS A 219 -6.16 -14.97 13.80
N GLY A 220 -5.85 -14.66 12.53
CA GLY A 220 -4.67 -15.17 11.84
C GLY A 220 -3.37 -14.75 12.53
N LEU A 221 -3.24 -13.47 12.90
CA LEU A 221 -2.07 -12.96 13.60
C LEU A 221 -1.91 -13.58 14.99
N ASP A 222 -3.00 -13.78 15.73
CA ASP A 222 -2.96 -14.46 17.04
C ASP A 222 -2.51 -15.91 16.92
N TYR A 223 -2.89 -16.61 15.85
CA TYR A 223 -2.39 -17.94 15.55
C TYR A 223 -0.89 -17.89 15.22
N MET A 224 -0.45 -16.97 14.35
CA MET A 224 0.96 -16.83 13.96
C MET A 224 1.86 -16.48 15.14
N LYS A 225 1.44 -15.60 16.05
CA LYS A 225 2.16 -15.29 17.29
C LYS A 225 2.42 -16.52 18.17
N LYS A 226 1.50 -17.51 18.14
CA LYS A 226 1.62 -18.74 18.97
C LYS A 226 2.39 -19.84 18.26
N SER A 227 2.41 -19.87 16.92
CA SER A 227 2.94 -20.97 16.12
C SER A 227 4.30 -20.68 15.49
N THR A 228 4.82 -19.47 15.63
CA THR A 228 6.12 -19.03 15.08
C THR A 228 6.97 -18.34 16.14
N ASN A 229 8.24 -18.04 15.79
CA ASN A 229 9.15 -17.26 16.64
C ASN A 229 9.09 -15.75 16.30
N LEU A 230 8.13 -15.32 15.49
CA LEU A 230 8.00 -13.92 15.11
C LEU A 230 7.50 -13.05 16.29
N GLU A 231 8.10 -11.90 16.44
CA GLU A 231 7.60 -10.80 17.25
C GLU A 231 6.68 -9.94 16.36
N ILE A 232 5.41 -10.32 16.28
CA ILE A 232 4.42 -9.64 15.42
C ILE A 232 3.80 -8.49 16.20
N LYS A 233 4.03 -7.27 15.71
CA LYS A 233 3.36 -6.04 16.13
C LYS A 233 2.16 -5.80 15.22
N ALA A 234 0.94 -5.97 15.72
CA ALA A 234 -0.27 -5.65 14.98
C ALA A 234 -0.57 -4.15 15.13
N PHE A 235 -0.66 -3.42 14.02
CA PHE A 235 -1.03 -2.02 13.99
C PHE A 235 -2.48 -1.85 13.53
N ASP A 236 -3.30 -1.19 14.34
CA ASP A 236 -4.72 -0.93 14.01
C ASP A 236 -4.88 0.34 13.16
N LEU A 237 -4.56 0.22 11.86
CA LEU A 237 -4.69 1.29 10.89
C LEU A 237 -6.16 1.75 10.75
N ASN A 238 -7.12 0.82 10.89
CA ASN A 238 -8.55 1.14 10.82
C ASN A 238 -8.96 2.14 11.91
N SER A 239 -8.64 1.83 13.16
CA SER A 239 -8.96 2.72 14.29
C SER A 239 -8.20 4.03 14.20
N LYS A 240 -6.93 4.02 13.78
CA LYS A 240 -6.15 5.25 13.58
C LYS A 240 -6.78 6.15 12.53
N MET A 241 -7.14 5.59 11.36
CA MET A 241 -7.81 6.33 10.30
C MET A 241 -9.12 6.96 10.79
N ARG A 242 -9.96 6.21 11.51
CA ARG A 242 -11.22 6.71 12.08
C ARG A 242 -10.98 7.83 13.10
N SER A 243 -9.93 7.74 13.91
CA SER A 243 -9.56 8.76 14.88
C SER A 243 -9.19 10.08 14.20
N ILE A 244 -8.28 10.04 13.22
CA ILE A 244 -7.85 11.23 12.48
C ILE A 244 -9.03 11.81 11.67
N PHE A 245 -9.85 10.95 11.06
CA PHE A 245 -11.07 11.37 10.35
C PHE A 245 -12.02 12.14 11.27
N SER A 246 -12.22 11.65 12.49
CA SER A 246 -13.07 12.33 13.49
C SER A 246 -12.47 13.66 13.93
N GLU A 247 -11.15 13.76 14.04
CA GLU A 247 -10.45 15.01 14.34
C GLU A 247 -10.62 16.03 13.21
N TYR A 248 -10.40 15.64 11.95
CA TYR A 248 -10.64 16.51 10.79
C TYR A 248 -12.07 17.04 10.77
N LYS A 249 -13.05 16.14 10.97
CA LYS A 249 -14.46 16.52 11.02
C LYS A 249 -14.76 17.51 12.15
N SER A 250 -14.16 17.34 13.32
CA SER A 250 -14.35 18.24 14.46
C SER A 250 -13.77 19.65 14.22
N LYS A 251 -12.73 19.75 13.38
CA LYS A 251 -12.11 21.00 12.93
C LYS A 251 -12.84 21.63 11.75
N GLY A 252 -13.90 21.01 11.21
CA GLY A 252 -14.63 21.48 10.04
C GLY A 252 -13.87 21.32 8.73
N LEU A 253 -12.85 20.47 8.69
CA LEU A 253 -12.06 20.17 7.51
C LEU A 253 -12.78 19.16 6.61
N ASN A 254 -12.40 19.08 5.34
CA ASN A 254 -13.04 18.21 4.38
C ASN A 254 -12.58 16.73 4.55
N CYS A 255 -13.53 15.88 4.96
CA CYS A 255 -13.31 14.44 5.15
C CYS A 255 -14.09 13.57 4.16
N GLN A 256 -14.87 14.17 3.26
CA GLN A 256 -15.77 13.43 2.38
C GLN A 256 -15.31 13.41 0.93
N ASP A 257 -14.68 14.50 0.49
CA ASP A 257 -14.32 14.65 -0.90
C ASP A 257 -12.84 14.39 -1.13
N ALA A 258 -12.54 13.87 -2.32
CA ALA A 258 -11.20 13.83 -2.85
C ALA A 258 -10.77 15.26 -3.26
N CYS A 259 -9.55 15.67 -2.90
CA CYS A 259 -9.03 16.96 -3.36
C CYS A 259 -8.68 16.92 -4.85
N THR A 260 -8.17 15.79 -5.33
CA THR A 260 -7.79 15.62 -6.72
C THR A 260 -8.61 14.50 -7.38
N SER A 261 -8.72 14.57 -8.68
CA SER A 261 -9.11 13.44 -9.50
C SER A 261 -7.97 13.10 -10.44
N ASN A 262 -7.69 11.83 -10.53
CA ASN A 262 -6.72 11.30 -11.46
C ASN A 262 -7.34 10.17 -12.27
N ILE A 263 -6.57 9.66 -13.20
CA ILE A 263 -7.02 8.62 -14.10
C ILE A 263 -7.38 7.31 -13.36
N ALA A 264 -6.77 7.07 -12.18
CA ALA A 264 -7.05 5.90 -11.35
C ALA A 264 -8.41 5.98 -10.65
N ASP A 265 -8.99 7.16 -10.48
CA ASP A 265 -10.28 7.38 -9.82
C ASP A 265 -11.47 6.82 -10.61
N GLN A 266 -11.27 6.52 -11.89
CA GLN A 266 -12.28 5.89 -12.74
C GLN A 266 -12.25 4.35 -12.62
N VAL A 267 -11.36 3.80 -11.78
CA VAL A 267 -11.12 2.35 -11.60
C VAL A 267 -12.33 1.60 -11.04
N GLY A 268 -13.28 2.26 -10.37
CA GLY A 268 -14.55 1.66 -9.96
C GLY A 268 -15.45 1.19 -11.12
N ARG A 269 -15.10 1.52 -12.38
CA ARG A 269 -15.78 1.05 -13.58
C ARG A 269 -14.84 0.24 -14.46
N PHE A 270 -14.72 -1.02 -14.16
CA PHE A 270 -13.80 -2.02 -14.70
C PHE A 270 -13.52 -1.95 -16.22
N LYS A 271 -14.49 -1.56 -17.05
CA LYS A 271 -14.32 -1.44 -18.51
C LYS A 271 -13.56 -0.19 -18.97
N GLU A 272 -13.48 0.84 -18.13
CA GLU A 272 -12.78 2.09 -18.47
C GLU A 272 -11.30 2.03 -18.15
N ASN A 273 -10.91 1.13 -17.26
CA ASN A 273 -9.52 0.96 -16.79
C ASN A 273 -8.54 0.56 -17.88
N ILE A 274 -8.96 -0.24 -18.86
CA ILE A 274 -8.11 -0.61 -19.98
C ILE A 274 -7.75 0.62 -20.82
N LYS A 275 -8.71 1.52 -21.07
CA LYS A 275 -8.45 2.77 -21.80
C LYS A 275 -7.47 3.66 -21.05
N ILE A 276 -7.55 3.64 -19.73
CA ILE A 276 -6.69 4.40 -18.82
C ILE A 276 -5.28 3.82 -18.83
N LEU A 277 -5.15 2.52 -18.66
CA LEU A 277 -3.87 1.82 -18.74
C LEU A 277 -3.22 2.02 -20.11
N LEU A 278 -4.00 1.93 -21.19
CA LEU A 278 -3.53 2.19 -22.54
C LEU A 278 -3.11 3.67 -22.72
N LYS A 279 -3.84 4.63 -22.14
CA LYS A 279 -3.48 6.05 -22.19
C LYS A 279 -2.16 6.31 -21.44
N LEU A 280 -1.97 5.70 -20.26
CA LEU A 280 -0.71 5.74 -19.51
C LEU A 280 0.44 5.11 -20.31
N ILE A 281 0.24 3.92 -20.89
CA ILE A 281 1.26 3.21 -21.67
C ILE A 281 1.64 3.98 -22.93
N PHE A 282 0.68 4.58 -23.64
CA PHE A 282 0.93 5.23 -24.92
C PHE A 282 1.24 6.73 -24.81
N LYS A 283 0.73 7.42 -23.81
CA LYS A 283 0.93 8.87 -23.65
C LYS A 283 1.90 9.26 -22.53
N GLY A 284 2.09 8.39 -21.53
CA GLY A 284 2.97 8.66 -20.39
C GLY A 284 2.48 9.79 -19.47
N GLU A 285 1.21 10.19 -19.61
CA GLU A 285 0.62 11.30 -18.86
C GLU A 285 -0.40 10.78 -17.86
N LEU A 286 -0.22 11.15 -16.60
CA LEU A 286 -1.24 11.07 -15.56
C LEU A 286 -1.96 12.43 -15.56
N ASP A 287 -3.13 12.50 -16.20
CA ASP A 287 -3.98 13.68 -16.09
C ASP A 287 -4.49 13.77 -14.64
N VAL A 288 -3.97 14.73 -13.88
CA VAL A 288 -4.41 15.02 -12.52
C VAL A 288 -4.99 16.42 -12.48
N HIS A 289 -6.16 16.52 -11.88
CA HIS A 289 -6.85 17.80 -11.74
C HIS A 289 -7.30 18.00 -10.31
N TYR A 290 -7.24 19.23 -9.83
CA TYR A 290 -7.91 19.61 -8.59
C TYR A 290 -9.43 19.58 -8.80
N ASN A 291 -10.13 18.93 -7.89
CA ASN A 291 -11.60 18.95 -7.87
C ASN A 291 -12.13 20.34 -7.49
N PRO A 292 -13.37 20.69 -7.88
CA PRO A 292 -13.95 21.97 -7.50
C PRO A 292 -13.88 22.20 -5.98
N GLY A 293 -13.35 23.34 -5.57
CA GLY A 293 -13.17 23.70 -4.16
C GLY A 293 -11.82 23.29 -3.57
N CYS A 294 -11.00 22.52 -4.29
CA CYS A 294 -9.64 22.21 -3.89
C CYS A 294 -8.60 22.94 -4.76
N SER A 295 -7.46 23.21 -4.18
CA SER A 295 -6.26 23.79 -4.81
C SER A 295 -5.03 23.31 -4.05
N LYS A 296 -3.86 23.68 -4.53
CA LYS A 296 -2.59 23.41 -3.82
C LYS A 296 -2.58 23.99 -2.40
N GLU A 297 -3.16 25.17 -2.21
CA GLU A 297 -3.20 25.89 -0.93
C GLU A 297 -4.18 25.22 0.05
N THR A 298 -5.31 24.70 -0.46
CA THR A 298 -6.38 24.10 0.35
C THR A 298 -6.25 22.58 0.51
N LEU A 299 -5.31 21.93 -0.19
CA LEU A 299 -5.07 20.49 -0.11
C LEU A 299 -4.83 20.00 1.34
N LYS A 300 -4.17 20.79 2.16
CA LYS A 300 -3.94 20.53 3.59
C LYS A 300 -5.22 20.42 4.42
N ASP A 301 -6.33 20.98 3.92
CA ASP A 301 -7.63 20.98 4.59
C ASP A 301 -8.48 19.76 4.20
N TYR A 302 -7.92 18.88 3.35
CA TYR A 302 -8.57 17.65 2.90
C TYR A 302 -7.94 16.43 3.55
N PHE A 303 -8.80 15.48 3.98
CA PHE A 303 -8.35 14.18 4.47
C PHE A 303 -7.89 13.29 3.32
N PHE A 304 -8.58 13.33 2.17
CA PHE A 304 -8.29 12.50 1.01
C PHE A 304 -7.61 13.32 -0.10
N PHE A 305 -6.47 12.78 -0.55
CA PHE A 305 -5.75 13.29 -1.70
C PHE A 305 -6.52 13.02 -3.00
N ASP A 306 -6.87 11.76 -3.24
CA ASP A 306 -7.69 11.31 -4.35
C ASP A 306 -8.86 10.43 -3.85
N TYR A 307 -9.56 9.74 -4.73
CA TYR A 307 -10.73 8.92 -4.37
C TYR A 307 -10.40 7.71 -3.49
N PHE A 308 -9.13 7.31 -3.37
CA PHE A 308 -8.69 6.12 -2.64
C PHE A 308 -7.65 6.43 -1.55
N HIS A 309 -6.84 7.47 -1.74
CA HIS A 309 -5.64 7.68 -0.94
C HIS A 309 -5.76 8.90 -0.03
N PRO A 310 -5.20 8.81 1.17
CA PRO A 310 -5.17 9.96 2.08
C PRO A 310 -4.09 10.96 1.68
N THR A 311 -4.19 12.16 2.27
CA THR A 311 -3.13 13.16 2.21
C THR A 311 -1.92 12.77 3.07
N ALA A 312 -0.79 13.44 2.85
CA ALA A 312 0.46 13.18 3.56
C ALA A 312 0.37 13.29 5.09
N GLU A 313 -0.58 14.05 5.62
CA GLU A 313 -0.79 14.19 7.06
C GLU A 313 -1.13 12.85 7.72
N LEU A 314 -2.04 12.07 7.10
CA LEU A 314 -2.37 10.73 7.61
C LEU A 314 -1.14 9.82 7.56
N HIS A 315 -0.38 9.86 6.48
CA HIS A 315 0.84 9.06 6.36
C HIS A 315 1.87 9.41 7.45
N HIS A 316 2.04 10.71 7.75
CA HIS A 316 2.92 11.18 8.79
C HIS A 316 2.49 10.66 10.18
N GLU A 317 1.21 10.79 10.52
CA GLU A 317 0.65 10.31 11.78
C GLU A 317 0.80 8.79 11.95
N VAL A 318 0.50 8.04 10.89
CA VAL A 318 0.67 6.57 10.90
C VAL A 318 2.14 6.19 11.02
N GLY A 319 3.03 6.87 10.30
CA GLY A 319 4.47 6.65 10.37
C GLY A 319 5.02 6.85 11.78
N ASN A 320 4.60 7.91 12.47
CA ASN A 320 4.99 8.19 13.85
C ASN A 320 4.53 7.07 14.80
N GLU A 321 3.26 6.69 14.78
CA GLU A 321 2.74 5.65 15.68
C GLU A 321 3.34 4.27 15.42
N VAL A 322 3.56 3.90 14.16
CA VAL A 322 4.22 2.63 13.85
C VAL A 322 5.66 2.65 14.33
N TYR A 323 6.37 3.78 14.20
CA TYR A 323 7.73 3.92 14.72
C TYR A 323 7.77 3.80 16.26
N GLU A 324 6.81 4.37 16.97
CA GLU A 324 6.70 4.22 18.43
C GLU A 324 6.36 2.78 18.87
N LEU A 325 5.73 2.01 17.99
CA LEU A 325 5.35 0.61 18.25
C LEU A 325 6.55 -0.33 18.16
N ILE A 326 7.58 -0.02 17.35
CA ILE A 326 8.73 -0.89 17.05
C ILE A 326 9.94 -0.59 17.93
#